data_59c1c8f55b01eefec33b2c12e7c8c4aa
#
_entry.id   59c1c8f55b01eefec33b2c12e7c8c4aa
#
_cell.length_a   1.000
_cell.length_b   1.000
_cell.length_c   1.000
_cell.angle_alpha   90.00
_cell.angle_beta   90.00
_cell.angle_gamma   90.00
#
_symmetry.space_group_name_H-M   'P 1'
#
loop_
_entity.id
_entity.type
_entity.pdbx_description
1 polymer ?
#
loop_
_entity_poly.entity_id
_entity_poly.type
_entity_poly.pdbx_seq_one_letter_code
_entity_poly.pdbx_strand_id
1 'polypeptide(L)' 'MNLSEKIFNERRKLGLSQEQFAEKMQISRQAVSKWESGQSTPDLDKIVLM' A
#
# COMPACT_ATOMS: atom_id res chain seq x y z
N MET A 1 -10.88 8.22 8.09
CA MET A 1 -10.10 7.14 7.47
C MET A 1 -8.62 7.50 7.53
N ASN A 2 -7.77 6.59 7.98
CA ASN A 2 -6.34 6.83 8.03
C ASN A 2 -5.65 6.26 6.78
N LEU A 3 -4.37 6.54 6.63
CA LEU A 3 -3.63 6.14 5.45
C LEU A 3 -3.52 4.62 5.30
N SER A 4 -3.39 3.89 6.41
CA SER A 4 -3.32 2.43 6.35
C SER A 4 -4.61 1.86 5.78
N GLU A 5 -5.74 2.38 6.19
CA GLU A 5 -7.03 1.93 5.66
C GLU A 5 -7.18 2.27 4.19
N LYS A 6 -6.70 3.44 3.79
CA LYS A 6 -6.77 3.84 2.39
C LYS A 6 -5.97 2.90 1.51
N ILE A 7 -4.77 2.54 1.92
CA ILE A 7 -3.90 1.63 1.17
C ILE A 7 -4.57 0.25 1.06
N PHE A 8 -5.08 -0.25 2.18
CA PHE A 8 -5.75 -1.53 2.22
C PHE A 8 -6.97 -1.54 1.28
N ASN A 9 -7.79 -0.51 1.34
CA ASN A 9 -8.99 -0.42 0.52
C ASN A 9 -8.67 -0.30 -0.97
N GLU A 10 -7.65 0.47 -1.32
CA GLU A 10 -7.23 0.59 -2.72
C GLU A 10 -6.74 -0.76 -3.26
N ARG A 11 -5.95 -1.48 -2.47
CA ARG A 11 -5.47 -2.80 -2.87
C ARG A 11 -6.63 -3.75 -3.13
N ARG A 12 -7.59 -3.78 -2.20
CA ARG A 12 -8.75 -4.67 -2.33
C ARG A 12 -9.65 -4.27 -3.50
N LYS A 13 -9.79 -2.98 -3.71
CA LYS A 13 -10.59 -2.45 -4.81
C LYS A 13 -10.02 -2.90 -6.16
N LEU A 14 -8.70 -2.97 -6.26
CA LEU A 14 -8.02 -3.43 -7.47
C LEU A 14 -7.94 -4.95 -7.58
N GLY A 15 -8.33 -5.66 -6.53
CA GLY A 15 -8.29 -7.12 -6.51
C GLY A 15 -6.90 -7.70 -6.45
N LEU A 16 -5.96 -6.97 -5.83
CA LEU A 16 -4.55 -7.36 -5.77
C LEU A 16 -4.17 -7.93 -4.40
N SER A 17 -3.24 -8.88 -4.39
CA SER A 17 -2.61 -9.31 -3.16
C SER A 17 -1.59 -8.25 -2.73
N GLN A 18 -1.05 -8.37 -1.50
CA GLN A 18 0.00 -7.46 -1.06
C GLN A 18 1.21 -7.52 -1.99
N GLU A 19 1.57 -8.73 -2.41
CA GLU A 19 2.70 -8.90 -3.31
C GLU A 19 2.45 -8.24 -4.67
N GLN A 20 1.26 -8.43 -5.21
CA GLN A 20 0.89 -7.82 -6.49
C GLN A 20 0.85 -6.30 -6.40
N PHE A 21 0.32 -5.78 -5.31
CA PHE A 21 0.29 -4.35 -5.08
C PHE A 21 1.70 -3.77 -4.94
N ALA A 22 2.55 -4.47 -4.21
CA ALA A 22 3.95 -4.06 -4.04
C ALA A 22 4.66 -3.99 -5.39
N GLU A 23 4.43 -4.98 -6.23
CA GLU A 23 5.02 -5.01 -7.57
C GLU A 23 4.53 -3.84 -8.41
N LYS A 24 3.24 -3.56 -8.35
CA LYS A 24 2.66 -2.43 -9.07
C LYS A 24 3.26 -1.10 -8.62
N MET A 25 3.51 -0.96 -7.32
CA MET A 25 4.08 0.25 -6.75
C MET A 25 5.60 0.29 -6.79
N GLN A 26 6.21 -0.80 -7.25
CA GLN A 26 7.68 -0.94 -7.33
C GLN A 26 8.34 -0.85 -5.95
N ILE A 27 7.73 -1.53 -4.98
CA ILE A 27 8.23 -1.56 -3.60
C ILE A 27 8.20 -3.02 -3.12
N SER A 28 8.72 -3.27 -1.93
CA SER A 28 8.70 -4.62 -1.37
C SER A 28 7.34 -4.94 -0.75
N ARG A 29 7.01 -6.23 -0.71
CA ARG A 29 5.78 -6.68 -0.04
C ARG A 29 5.82 -6.30 1.45
N GLN A 30 7.01 -6.33 2.04
CA GLN A 30 7.16 -5.97 3.45
C GLN A 30 6.75 -4.53 3.70
N ALA A 31 7.05 -3.63 2.75
CA ALA A 31 6.64 -2.23 2.87
C ALA A 31 5.12 -2.11 2.86
N VAL A 32 4.45 -2.83 1.96
CA VAL A 32 2.98 -2.82 1.91
C VAL A 32 2.40 -3.33 3.22
N SER A 33 2.95 -4.41 3.76
CA SER A 33 2.50 -4.98 5.02
C SER A 33 2.62 -3.98 6.16
N LYS A 34 3.75 -3.26 6.23
CA LYS A 34 3.97 -2.25 7.26
C LYS A 34 3.00 -1.09 7.12
N TRP A 35 2.73 -0.66 5.89
CA TRP A 35 1.80 0.43 5.64
C TRP A 35 0.39 0.05 6.08
N GLU A 36 -0.05 -1.16 5.76
CA GLU A 36 -1.41 -1.61 6.09
C GLU A 36 -1.57 -1.86 7.59
N SER A 37 -0.50 -2.19 8.28
CA SER A 37 -0.54 -2.39 9.74
C SER A 37 -0.37 -1.10 10.53
N GLY A 38 -0.04 -0.01 9.85
CA GLY A 38 0.18 1.27 10.51
C GLY A 38 1.57 1.45 11.10
N GLN A 39 2.49 0.52 10.85
CA GLN A 39 3.85 0.61 11.38
C GLN A 39 4.69 1.66 10.67
N SER A 40 4.37 1.94 9.43
CA SER A 40 5.04 2.99 8.68
C SER A 40 4.07 3.56 7.65
N THR A 41 4.45 4.68 7.03
CA THR A 41 3.63 5.32 6.00
C THR A 41 4.45 5.46 4.72
N PRO A 42 3.80 5.44 3.55
CA PRO A 42 4.52 5.65 2.31
C PRO A 42 4.97 7.10 2.15
N ASP A 43 6.00 7.30 1.35
CA ASP A 43 6.43 8.63 0.96
C ASP A 43 5.35 9.31 0.10
N LEU A 44 5.44 10.64 0.01
CA LEU A 44 4.48 11.41 -0.78
C LEU A 44 4.43 10.94 -2.23
N ASP A 45 5.59 10.62 -2.80
CA ASP A 45 5.66 10.13 -4.18
C ASP A 45 4.83 8.88 -4.38
N LYS A 46 4.89 7.97 -3.41
CA LYS A 46 4.12 6.73 -3.49
C LYS A 46 2.63 6.98 -3.32
N ILE A 47 2.27 7.94 -2.48
CA ILE A 47 0.87 8.32 -2.30
C ILE A 47 0.31 8.87 -3.61
N VAL A 48 1.07 9.67 -4.32
CA VAL A 48 0.63 10.26 -5.59
C VAL A 48 0.38 9.18 -6.65
N LEU A 49 1.14 8.08 -6.61
CA LEU A 49 0.97 6.98 -7.55
C LEU A 49 -0.31 6.18 -7.31
N MET A 50 -0.88 6.30 -6.14
CA MET A 50 -2.14 5.64 -5.85
C MET A 50 -3.31 6.48 -6.34
#